data_6b4d8daab0857585aeb972e0f1401ca4
#
_entry.id   6b4d8daab0857585aeb972e0f1401ca4
#
_cell.length_a   1.000
_cell.length_b   1.000
_cell.length_c   1.000
_cell.angle_alpha   90.00
_cell.angle_beta   90.00
_cell.angle_gamma   90.00
#
_symmetry.space_group_name_H-M   'P 1'
#
loop_
_entity.id
_entity.type
_entity.pdbx_description
1 polymer ?
#
loop_
_entity_poly.entity_id
_entity_poly.type
_entity_poly.pdbx_seq_one_letter_code
_entity_poly.pdbx_strand_id
1 'polypeptide(L)'
;LLWSENCIISPGGFLSSVQKVAKIKDKTIFTGFAQNDLTEFVVFIIDCFHTAISREVNMTITGDALTETDKLAQKCFEMKKTMYKKEYSEFLNMFYGTHVSKIETEDGEYINASPEPFLLLDLALPEQTQKNNKPCTLAECLDNYTRIEILDGDNKYENEKTGKKEVAKKQMLFWSLPEIFIITLKRFSNSVNKNQALVHFPLENLDMSPYVVGYDKFSYNYDLCGICNHSGGVFGGHYTAYVKNANGQWYHFNDSSVDQIHDTSKLISPKSYCFFYRKKK
;
A
#
# COMPACT_ATOMS: atom_id res chain seq x y z
N LEU A 1 7.28 28.13 0.88
CA LEU A 1 6.05 28.30 1.69
C LEU A 1 5.80 27.12 2.63
N LEU A 2 5.96 25.87 2.20
CA LEU A 2 5.73 24.66 3.04
C LEU A 2 6.64 24.56 4.28
N TRP A 3 7.73 25.33 4.31
CA TRP A 3 8.75 25.32 5.37
C TRP A 3 8.81 26.62 6.17
N SER A 4 7.90 27.57 5.89
CA SER A 4 7.85 28.82 6.65
C SER A 4 7.08 28.61 7.96
N GLU A 5 7.62 29.13 9.06
CA GLU A 5 6.96 29.12 10.35
C GLU A 5 5.71 30.03 10.34
N ASN A 6 4.67 29.63 11.05
CA ASN A 6 3.42 30.40 11.21
C ASN A 6 2.72 30.79 9.89
N CYS A 7 2.75 29.90 8.88
CA CYS A 7 2.12 30.16 7.60
C CYS A 7 0.74 29.48 7.50
N ILE A 8 -0.29 30.27 7.23
CA ILE A 8 -1.61 29.76 6.84
C ILE A 8 -1.62 29.59 5.32
N ILE A 9 -1.79 28.37 4.86
CA ILE A 9 -1.81 28.04 3.43
C ILE A 9 -3.25 27.71 3.01
N SER A 10 -3.76 28.43 2.01
CA SER A 10 -4.99 28.05 1.32
C SER A 10 -4.66 27.13 0.16
N PRO A 11 -5.18 25.87 0.11
CA PRO A 11 -4.90 24.94 -0.96
C PRO A 11 -5.70 25.21 -2.24
N GLY A 12 -6.34 26.38 -2.41
CA GLY A 12 -7.21 26.67 -3.55
C GLY A 12 -6.55 26.49 -4.92
N GLY A 13 -5.28 26.89 -5.07
CA GLY A 13 -4.52 26.67 -6.29
C GLY A 13 -4.28 25.19 -6.59
N PHE A 14 -3.96 24.40 -5.57
CA PHE A 14 -3.82 22.94 -5.70
C PHE A 14 -5.15 22.29 -6.08
N LEU A 15 -6.24 22.62 -5.39
CA LEU A 15 -7.57 22.09 -5.68
C LEU A 15 -7.99 22.39 -7.13
N SER A 16 -7.81 23.65 -7.59
CA SER A 16 -8.10 24.03 -8.96
C SER A 16 -7.29 23.23 -9.99
N SER A 17 -6.01 22.96 -9.69
CA SER A 17 -5.14 22.13 -10.54
C SER A 17 -5.61 20.68 -10.59
N VAL A 18 -5.95 20.10 -9.44
CA VAL A 18 -6.52 18.74 -9.35
C VAL A 18 -7.78 18.63 -10.20
N GLN A 19 -8.73 19.56 -10.07
CA GLN A 19 -9.98 19.54 -10.83
C GLN A 19 -9.73 19.67 -12.35
N LYS A 20 -8.78 20.51 -12.77
CA LYS A 20 -8.40 20.65 -14.19
C LYS A 20 -7.81 19.36 -14.75
N VAL A 21 -6.86 18.76 -14.05
CA VAL A 21 -6.20 17.51 -14.47
C VAL A 21 -7.21 16.36 -14.47
N ALA A 22 -8.08 16.29 -13.47
CA ALA A 22 -9.14 15.30 -13.38
C ALA A 22 -10.09 15.37 -14.61
N LYS A 23 -10.43 16.59 -15.03
CA LYS A 23 -11.23 16.80 -16.25
C LYS A 23 -10.50 16.32 -17.50
N ILE A 24 -9.19 16.60 -17.64
CA ILE A 24 -8.38 16.16 -18.78
C ILE A 24 -8.25 14.63 -18.81
N LYS A 25 -8.12 13.98 -17.66
CA LYS A 25 -7.99 12.51 -17.52
C LYS A 25 -9.35 11.79 -17.45
N ASP A 26 -10.45 12.48 -17.65
CA ASP A 26 -11.83 11.95 -17.55
C ASP A 26 -12.15 11.28 -16.19
N LYS A 27 -11.58 11.82 -15.12
CA LYS A 27 -11.81 11.39 -13.73
C LYS A 27 -12.88 12.28 -13.09
N THR A 28 -14.14 12.13 -13.53
CA THR A 28 -15.26 12.99 -13.14
C THR A 28 -15.48 13.11 -11.64
N ILE A 29 -15.15 12.07 -10.87
CA ILE A 29 -15.26 12.06 -9.40
C ILE A 29 -14.44 13.14 -8.71
N PHE A 30 -13.32 13.62 -9.30
CA PHE A 30 -12.43 14.64 -8.74
C PHE A 30 -12.64 16.03 -9.36
N THR A 31 -13.68 16.23 -10.17
CA THR A 31 -13.94 17.53 -10.84
C THR A 31 -14.80 18.49 -10.03
N GLY A 32 -15.43 18.02 -8.96
CA GLY A 32 -16.35 18.79 -8.12
C GLY A 32 -15.96 18.80 -6.63
N PHE A 33 -16.99 18.90 -5.80
CA PHE A 33 -16.88 18.93 -4.32
C PHE A 33 -17.56 17.70 -3.66
N ALA A 34 -17.81 16.65 -4.45
CA ALA A 34 -18.37 15.41 -3.91
C ALA A 34 -17.38 14.73 -2.96
N GLN A 35 -17.91 13.96 -2.02
CA GLN A 35 -17.09 13.12 -1.17
C GLN A 35 -16.49 12.00 -2.03
N ASN A 36 -15.20 11.77 -1.83
CA ASN A 36 -14.44 10.80 -2.60
C ASN A 36 -13.71 9.83 -1.65
N ASP A 37 -13.35 8.65 -2.16
CA ASP A 37 -12.51 7.73 -1.44
C ASP A 37 -11.06 8.22 -1.40
N LEU A 38 -10.45 8.14 -0.20
CA LEU A 38 -9.07 8.56 0.00
C LEU A 38 -8.08 7.77 -0.87
N THR A 39 -8.27 6.46 -0.97
CA THR A 39 -7.33 5.59 -1.69
C THR A 39 -7.35 5.89 -3.19
N GLU A 40 -8.53 6.09 -3.76
CA GLU A 40 -8.67 6.52 -5.16
C GLU A 40 -8.01 7.87 -5.40
N PHE A 41 -8.15 8.81 -4.46
CA PHE A 41 -7.53 10.13 -4.57
C PHE A 41 -6.00 10.05 -4.49
N VAL A 42 -5.45 9.27 -3.56
CA VAL A 42 -3.99 9.09 -3.43
C VAL A 42 -3.40 8.45 -4.69
N VAL A 43 -4.05 7.40 -5.22
CA VAL A 43 -3.62 6.77 -6.48
C VAL A 43 -3.65 7.78 -7.62
N PHE A 44 -4.73 8.55 -7.76
CA PHE A 44 -4.88 9.56 -8.80
C PHE A 44 -3.77 10.62 -8.73
N ILE A 45 -3.45 11.15 -7.56
CA ILE A 45 -2.42 12.17 -7.39
C ILE A 45 -1.03 11.63 -7.72
N ILE A 46 -0.68 10.43 -7.23
CA ILE A 46 0.62 9.81 -7.52
C ILE A 46 0.74 9.50 -9.01
N ASP A 47 -0.32 9.00 -9.66
CA ASP A 47 -0.35 8.79 -11.11
C ASP A 47 -0.15 10.09 -11.89
N CYS A 48 -0.78 11.19 -11.47
CA CYS A 48 -0.59 12.49 -12.10
C CYS A 48 0.86 12.96 -12.05
N PHE A 49 1.51 12.84 -10.88
CA PHE A 49 2.91 13.21 -10.74
C PHE A 49 3.84 12.25 -11.51
N HIS A 50 3.58 10.95 -11.44
CA HIS A 50 4.33 9.96 -12.20
C HIS A 50 4.26 10.28 -13.70
N THR A 51 3.06 10.44 -14.25
CA THR A 51 2.85 10.74 -15.68
C THR A 51 3.55 12.05 -16.10
N ALA A 52 3.52 13.08 -15.24
CA ALA A 52 4.09 14.40 -15.57
C ALA A 52 5.61 14.40 -15.79
N ILE A 53 6.34 13.47 -15.16
CA ILE A 53 7.80 13.38 -15.26
C ILE A 53 8.28 12.04 -15.80
N SER A 54 7.35 11.18 -16.27
CA SER A 54 7.70 9.87 -16.80
C SER A 54 8.49 9.97 -18.10
N ARG A 55 9.39 9.02 -18.30
CA ARG A 55 10.24 8.88 -19.48
C ARG A 55 10.56 7.42 -19.75
N GLU A 56 10.92 7.10 -20.98
CA GLU A 56 11.43 5.78 -21.32
C GLU A 56 12.82 5.58 -20.76
N VAL A 57 13.06 4.43 -20.11
CA VAL A 57 14.37 4.04 -19.59
C VAL A 57 14.72 2.65 -20.02
N ASN A 58 15.91 2.46 -20.58
CA ASN A 58 16.44 1.15 -20.93
C ASN A 58 17.20 0.57 -19.73
N MET A 59 16.67 -0.52 -19.17
CA MET A 59 17.27 -1.26 -18.07
C MET A 59 18.00 -2.51 -18.63
N THR A 60 19.24 -2.75 -18.22
CA THR A 60 19.98 -3.98 -18.49
C THR A 60 20.03 -4.84 -17.25
N ILE A 61 19.71 -6.10 -17.39
CA ILE A 61 19.82 -7.12 -16.34
C ILE A 61 21.09 -7.90 -16.60
N THR A 62 21.94 -8.03 -15.58
CA THR A 62 23.23 -8.75 -15.66
C THR A 62 23.35 -9.75 -14.52
N GLY A 63 24.16 -10.77 -14.69
CA GLY A 63 24.40 -11.84 -13.73
C GLY A 63 23.67 -13.13 -14.10
N ASP A 64 24.02 -14.20 -13.39
CA ASP A 64 23.50 -15.56 -13.61
C ASP A 64 22.45 -15.91 -12.53
N ALA A 65 21.37 -16.56 -12.95
CA ALA A 65 20.32 -17.02 -12.03
C ALA A 65 20.64 -18.44 -11.56
N LEU A 66 21.45 -18.55 -10.50
CA LEU A 66 21.95 -19.84 -9.98
C LEU A 66 21.04 -20.43 -8.90
N THR A 67 20.44 -19.60 -8.05
CA THR A 67 19.55 -20.03 -6.98
C THR A 67 18.08 -19.76 -7.31
N GLU A 68 17.15 -20.33 -6.55
CA GLU A 68 15.72 -20.03 -6.69
C GLU A 68 15.42 -18.55 -6.43
N THR A 69 16.16 -17.91 -5.51
CA THR A 69 16.06 -16.47 -5.26
C THR A 69 16.53 -15.69 -6.50
N ASP A 70 17.60 -16.10 -7.17
CA ASP A 70 18.08 -15.42 -8.39
C ASP A 70 17.09 -15.56 -9.55
N LYS A 71 16.46 -16.72 -9.69
CA LYS A 71 15.40 -16.94 -10.70
C LYS A 71 14.19 -16.03 -10.43
N LEU A 72 13.82 -15.86 -9.16
CA LEU A 72 12.76 -14.94 -8.77
C LEU A 72 13.20 -13.49 -9.02
N ALA A 73 14.45 -13.13 -8.68
CA ALA A 73 15.04 -11.83 -8.96
C ALA A 73 14.96 -11.49 -10.45
N GLN A 74 15.34 -12.43 -11.30
CA GLN A 74 15.27 -12.27 -12.75
C GLN A 74 13.85 -11.91 -13.20
N LYS A 75 12.83 -12.65 -12.75
CA LYS A 75 11.43 -12.34 -13.07
C LYS A 75 11.02 -10.93 -12.59
N CYS A 76 11.41 -10.56 -11.38
CA CYS A 76 11.11 -9.23 -10.82
C CYS A 76 11.80 -8.12 -11.62
N PHE A 77 13.04 -8.31 -12.03
CA PHE A 77 13.77 -7.35 -12.85
C PHE A 77 13.26 -7.29 -14.29
N GLU A 78 12.85 -8.40 -14.89
CA GLU A 78 12.21 -8.42 -16.22
C GLU A 78 10.87 -7.67 -16.22
N MET A 79 10.06 -7.84 -15.17
CA MET A 79 8.84 -7.06 -14.97
C MET A 79 9.16 -5.57 -14.87
N LYS A 80 10.12 -5.17 -14.02
CA LYS A 80 10.55 -3.77 -13.89
C LYS A 80 11.12 -3.22 -15.21
N LYS A 81 11.93 -3.99 -15.92
CA LYS A 81 12.48 -3.62 -17.24
C LYS A 81 11.37 -3.30 -18.24
N THR A 82 10.34 -4.14 -18.29
CA THR A 82 9.19 -3.95 -19.17
C THR A 82 8.41 -2.69 -18.81
N MET A 83 8.21 -2.43 -17.52
CA MET A 83 7.55 -1.23 -17.03
C MET A 83 8.37 0.03 -17.33
N TYR A 84 9.68 0.03 -17.03
CA TYR A 84 10.56 1.18 -17.21
C TYR A 84 10.79 1.54 -18.69
N LYS A 85 10.74 0.56 -19.58
CA LYS A 85 10.80 0.80 -21.03
C LYS A 85 9.63 1.64 -21.53
N LYS A 86 8.45 1.52 -20.89
CA LYS A 86 7.26 2.30 -21.25
C LYS A 86 7.28 3.65 -20.57
N GLU A 87 7.41 3.64 -19.26
CA GLU A 87 7.31 4.83 -18.44
C GLU A 87 8.04 4.62 -17.10
N TYR A 88 9.06 5.40 -16.86
CA TYR A 88 9.81 5.44 -15.62
C TYR A 88 9.75 6.84 -15.02
N SER A 89 9.55 6.92 -13.73
CA SER A 89 9.82 8.12 -12.95
C SER A 89 10.34 7.75 -11.57
N GLU A 90 10.91 8.70 -10.86
CA GLU A 90 11.38 8.55 -9.49
C GLU A 90 10.25 8.17 -8.52
N PHE A 91 8.99 8.49 -8.87
CA PHE A 91 7.80 8.06 -8.11
C PHE A 91 7.67 6.54 -8.03
N LEU A 92 8.14 5.79 -9.05
CA LEU A 92 8.13 4.33 -8.99
C LEU A 92 9.00 3.79 -7.86
N ASN A 93 10.19 4.34 -7.67
CA ASN A 93 11.07 3.94 -6.57
C ASN A 93 10.56 4.44 -5.21
N MET A 94 9.90 5.60 -5.20
CA MET A 94 9.42 6.22 -3.97
C MET A 94 8.17 5.52 -3.42
N PHE A 95 7.24 5.10 -4.26
CA PHE A 95 5.92 4.64 -3.84
C PHE A 95 5.56 3.21 -4.24
N TYR A 96 6.29 2.59 -5.20
CA TYR A 96 5.92 1.27 -5.68
C TYR A 96 6.82 0.18 -5.10
N GLY A 97 6.18 -0.83 -4.51
CA GLY A 97 6.81 -2.09 -4.16
C GLY A 97 6.57 -3.15 -5.23
N THR A 98 7.13 -4.33 -5.00
CA THR A 98 6.88 -5.53 -5.79
C THR A 98 6.46 -6.65 -4.85
N HIS A 99 5.26 -7.16 -5.02
CA HIS A 99 4.84 -8.39 -4.38
C HIS A 99 4.95 -9.57 -5.36
N VAL A 100 4.93 -10.78 -4.82
CA VAL A 100 5.05 -12.02 -5.57
C VAL A 100 3.91 -12.93 -5.17
N SER A 101 3.08 -13.31 -6.12
CA SER A 101 2.14 -14.41 -5.95
C SER A 101 2.87 -15.73 -6.24
N LYS A 102 3.14 -16.50 -5.19
CA LYS A 102 3.74 -17.85 -5.30
C LYS A 102 2.64 -18.89 -5.27
N ILE A 103 2.65 -19.78 -6.27
CA ILE A 103 1.77 -20.96 -6.33
C ILE A 103 2.68 -22.18 -6.38
N GLU A 104 2.34 -23.18 -5.56
CA GLU A 104 3.08 -24.43 -5.45
C GLU A 104 2.08 -25.59 -5.39
N THR A 105 2.22 -26.59 -6.30
CA THR A 105 1.41 -27.81 -6.27
C THR A 105 1.73 -28.65 -5.04
N GLU A 106 0.82 -29.53 -4.63
CA GLU A 106 0.95 -30.30 -3.39
C GLU A 106 2.16 -31.24 -3.43
N ASP A 107 2.52 -31.76 -4.59
CA ASP A 107 3.71 -32.58 -4.84
C ASP A 107 5.00 -31.77 -4.94
N GLY A 108 4.91 -30.43 -5.04
CA GLY A 108 6.06 -29.54 -5.21
C GLY A 108 6.70 -29.57 -6.60
N GLU A 109 6.11 -30.29 -7.57
CA GLU A 109 6.66 -30.40 -8.93
C GLU A 109 6.47 -29.12 -9.76
N TYR A 110 5.43 -28.35 -9.46
CA TYR A 110 5.15 -27.09 -10.12
C TYR A 110 5.20 -25.92 -9.13
N ILE A 111 6.07 -24.98 -9.42
CA ILE A 111 6.15 -23.73 -8.69
C ILE A 111 6.08 -22.59 -9.69
N ASN A 112 5.09 -21.73 -9.55
CA ASN A 112 5.00 -20.47 -10.27
C ASN A 112 5.11 -19.30 -9.29
N ALA A 113 5.92 -18.32 -9.66
CA ALA A 113 6.07 -17.08 -8.91
C ALA A 113 5.92 -15.91 -9.88
N SER A 114 4.86 -15.12 -9.70
CA SER A 114 4.51 -14.00 -10.56
C SER A 114 4.69 -12.71 -9.80
N PRO A 115 5.68 -11.86 -10.14
CA PRO A 115 5.85 -10.56 -9.55
C PRO A 115 4.88 -9.54 -10.15
N GLU A 116 4.33 -8.68 -9.30
CA GLU A 116 3.45 -7.58 -9.68
C GLU A 116 3.82 -6.32 -8.90
N PRO A 117 3.80 -5.13 -9.53
CA PRO A 117 4.00 -3.88 -8.81
C PRO A 117 2.75 -3.52 -8.01
N PHE A 118 2.94 -2.90 -6.84
CA PHE A 118 1.84 -2.35 -6.06
C PHE A 118 2.20 -0.96 -5.53
N LEU A 119 1.21 -0.09 -5.45
CA LEU A 119 1.30 1.26 -4.89
C LEU A 119 0.76 1.31 -3.46
N LEU A 120 -0.38 0.67 -3.24
CA LEU A 120 -1.06 0.58 -1.95
C LEU A 120 -1.11 -0.87 -1.51
N LEU A 121 -0.84 -1.12 -0.23
CA LEU A 121 -1.08 -2.41 0.39
C LEU A 121 -2.41 -2.38 1.14
N ASP A 122 -3.41 -3.05 0.59
CA ASP A 122 -4.75 -3.06 1.14
C ASP A 122 -4.95 -4.34 1.99
N LEU A 123 -4.88 -4.20 3.32
CA LEU A 123 -4.86 -5.29 4.27
C LEU A 123 -6.27 -5.62 4.78
N ALA A 124 -6.68 -6.86 4.60
CA ALA A 124 -7.86 -7.39 5.27
C ALA A 124 -7.59 -7.58 6.78
N LEU A 125 -8.57 -7.21 7.59
CA LEU A 125 -8.52 -7.51 9.02
C LEU A 125 -8.60 -9.03 9.23
N PRO A 126 -7.98 -9.59 10.29
CA PRO A 126 -8.13 -11.00 10.62
C PRO A 126 -9.61 -11.41 10.81
N GLU A 127 -9.95 -12.65 10.50
CA GLU A 127 -11.33 -13.13 10.48
C GLU A 127 -12.08 -12.89 11.81
N GLN A 128 -11.41 -13.12 12.94
CA GLN A 128 -12.00 -12.89 14.27
C GLN A 128 -12.28 -11.40 14.51
N THR A 129 -11.42 -10.53 14.01
CA THR A 129 -11.61 -9.08 14.05
C THR A 129 -12.78 -8.65 13.18
N GLN A 130 -12.91 -9.24 11.99
CA GLN A 130 -14.04 -8.95 11.11
C GLN A 130 -15.37 -9.38 11.72
N LYS A 131 -15.44 -10.57 12.32
CA LYS A 131 -16.68 -11.13 12.86
C LYS A 131 -17.11 -10.51 14.19
N ASN A 132 -16.16 -10.22 15.08
CA ASN A 132 -16.43 -9.89 16.47
C ASN A 132 -15.95 -8.50 16.90
N ASN A 133 -15.44 -7.66 15.99
CA ASN A 133 -14.82 -6.37 16.30
C ASN A 133 -13.69 -6.44 17.36
N LYS A 134 -13.05 -7.61 17.52
CA LYS A 134 -11.93 -7.74 18.44
C LYS A 134 -10.73 -6.90 17.95
N PRO A 135 -10.02 -6.22 18.86
CA PRO A 135 -8.77 -5.57 18.51
C PRO A 135 -7.77 -6.54 17.87
N CYS A 136 -6.97 -6.03 16.95
CA CYS A 136 -5.84 -6.76 16.37
C CYS A 136 -4.63 -5.83 16.19
N THR A 137 -3.52 -6.40 15.74
CA THR A 137 -2.32 -5.66 15.40
C THR A 137 -2.14 -5.56 13.89
N LEU A 138 -1.35 -4.58 13.44
CA LEU A 138 -0.96 -4.47 12.03
C LEU A 138 -0.14 -5.71 11.59
N ALA A 139 0.66 -6.27 12.49
CA ALA A 139 1.40 -7.52 12.24
C ALA A 139 0.44 -8.67 11.93
N GLU A 140 -0.64 -8.86 12.72
CA GLU A 140 -1.65 -9.90 12.43
C GLU A 140 -2.35 -9.67 11.07
N CYS A 141 -2.53 -8.42 10.63
CA CYS A 141 -3.04 -8.13 9.29
C CYS A 141 -2.03 -8.52 8.20
N LEU A 142 -0.73 -8.27 8.42
CA LEU A 142 0.34 -8.69 7.51
C LEU A 142 0.51 -10.21 7.46
N ASP A 143 0.46 -10.88 8.62
CA ASP A 143 0.47 -12.35 8.70
C ASP A 143 -0.72 -12.95 7.94
N ASN A 144 -1.91 -12.34 8.08
CA ASN A 144 -3.10 -12.76 7.33
C ASN A 144 -2.95 -12.58 5.82
N TYR A 145 -2.27 -11.50 5.38
CA TYR A 145 -2.01 -11.23 3.97
C TYR A 145 -1.00 -12.20 3.35
N THR A 146 0.02 -12.59 4.12
CA THR A 146 1.12 -13.47 3.66
C THR A 146 0.92 -14.95 4.01
N ARG A 147 -0.22 -15.30 4.64
CA ARG A 147 -0.53 -16.69 4.98
C ARG A 147 -0.63 -17.57 3.74
N ILE A 148 -0.34 -18.85 3.90
CA ILE A 148 -0.58 -19.84 2.87
C ILE A 148 -2.09 -20.11 2.78
N GLU A 149 -2.61 -20.00 1.57
CA GLU A 149 -3.98 -20.36 1.20
C GLU A 149 -3.96 -21.66 0.41
N ILE A 150 -4.82 -22.60 0.78
CA ILE A 150 -4.99 -23.85 0.02
C ILE A 150 -6.07 -23.64 -1.03
N LEU A 151 -5.71 -23.83 -2.27
CA LEU A 151 -6.61 -23.79 -3.43
C LEU A 151 -7.12 -25.20 -3.67
N ASP A 152 -8.30 -25.55 -3.17
CA ASP A 152 -8.93 -26.85 -3.30
C ASP A 152 -10.39 -26.75 -3.79
N GLY A 153 -11.09 -27.87 -3.90
CA GLY A 153 -12.47 -27.93 -4.34
C GLY A 153 -12.70 -27.21 -5.68
N ASP A 154 -13.58 -26.23 -5.69
CA ASP A 154 -13.91 -25.42 -6.88
C ASP A 154 -12.82 -24.37 -7.19
N ASN A 155 -11.95 -24.08 -6.24
CA ASN A 155 -10.86 -23.10 -6.35
C ASN A 155 -9.52 -23.72 -6.77
N LYS A 156 -9.50 -24.98 -7.20
CA LYS A 156 -8.27 -25.64 -7.67
C LYS A 156 -7.57 -24.82 -8.75
N TYR A 157 -6.24 -24.76 -8.62
CA TYR A 157 -5.38 -24.08 -9.56
C TYR A 157 -5.30 -24.85 -10.89
N GLU A 158 -5.46 -24.16 -12.00
CA GLU A 158 -5.21 -24.72 -13.32
C GLU A 158 -3.73 -24.61 -13.64
N ASN A 159 -3.03 -25.76 -13.65
CA ASN A 159 -1.62 -25.84 -13.94
C ASN A 159 -1.36 -25.55 -15.42
N GLU A 160 -0.69 -24.44 -15.71
CA GLU A 160 -0.42 -23.97 -17.07
C GLU A 160 0.39 -24.95 -17.93
N LYS A 161 1.17 -25.85 -17.30
CA LYS A 161 1.96 -26.85 -18.02
C LYS A 161 1.14 -28.08 -18.41
N THR A 162 0.23 -28.50 -17.54
CA THR A 162 -0.53 -29.75 -17.71
C THR A 162 -1.96 -29.52 -18.19
N GLY A 163 -2.48 -28.29 -18.04
CA GLY A 163 -3.88 -27.95 -18.29
C GLY A 163 -4.86 -28.60 -17.29
N LYS A 164 -4.36 -29.17 -16.19
CA LYS A 164 -5.19 -29.86 -15.17
C LYS A 164 -5.45 -28.95 -13.98
N LYS A 165 -6.63 -29.11 -13.39
CA LYS A 165 -6.98 -28.48 -12.10
C LYS A 165 -6.42 -29.33 -10.96
N GLU A 166 -5.52 -28.74 -10.18
CA GLU A 166 -4.79 -29.39 -9.09
C GLU A 166 -4.95 -28.62 -7.79
N VAL A 167 -4.81 -29.32 -6.66
CA VAL A 167 -4.69 -28.66 -5.36
C VAL A 167 -3.35 -27.95 -5.33
N ALA A 168 -3.35 -26.70 -4.89
CA ALA A 168 -2.15 -25.89 -4.80
C ALA A 168 -2.14 -25.02 -3.55
N LYS A 169 -0.94 -24.63 -3.12
CA LYS A 169 -0.69 -23.64 -2.10
C LYS A 169 -0.43 -22.30 -2.78
N LYS A 170 -1.16 -21.27 -2.38
CA LYS A 170 -0.92 -19.88 -2.81
C LYS A 170 -0.41 -19.08 -1.64
N GLN A 171 0.61 -18.26 -1.86
CA GLN A 171 1.14 -17.35 -0.87
C GLN A 171 1.53 -16.02 -1.50
N MET A 172 1.16 -14.92 -0.85
CA MET A 172 1.63 -13.59 -1.20
C MET A 172 2.87 -13.25 -0.38
N LEU A 173 3.92 -12.80 -1.06
CA LEU A 173 5.20 -12.42 -0.46
C LEU A 173 5.63 -11.08 -1.03
N PHE A 174 6.60 -10.41 -0.41
CA PHE A 174 7.19 -9.20 -0.95
C PHE A 174 8.59 -9.47 -1.49
N TRP A 175 8.85 -9.01 -2.72
CA TRP A 175 10.21 -8.96 -3.27
C TRP A 175 10.93 -7.70 -2.80
N SER A 176 10.26 -6.55 -2.93
CA SER A 176 10.79 -5.25 -2.52
C SER A 176 9.68 -4.33 -2.06
N LEU A 177 9.99 -3.41 -1.16
CA LEU A 177 9.07 -2.42 -0.63
C LEU A 177 9.54 -1.00 -0.96
N PRO A 178 8.63 -0.01 -1.06
CA PRO A 178 8.94 1.36 -1.46
C PRO A 178 9.59 2.18 -0.33
N GLU A 179 10.10 3.38 -0.67
CA GLU A 179 10.57 4.35 0.33
C GLU A 179 9.42 4.90 1.20
N ILE A 180 8.26 5.15 0.58
CA ILE A 180 7.01 5.52 1.27
C ILE A 180 6.03 4.37 1.12
N PHE A 181 5.81 3.65 2.19
CA PHE A 181 4.94 2.49 2.22
C PHE A 181 3.55 2.89 2.69
N ILE A 182 2.56 2.80 1.78
CA ILE A 182 1.18 3.17 2.04
C ILE A 182 0.38 1.91 2.31
N ILE A 183 -0.22 1.83 3.49
CA ILE A 183 -1.02 0.67 3.94
C ILE A 183 -2.44 1.15 4.21
N THR A 184 -3.43 0.45 3.68
CA THR A 184 -4.84 0.69 3.96
C THR A 184 -5.48 -0.51 4.66
N LEU A 185 -6.53 -0.28 5.42
CA LEU A 185 -7.28 -1.33 6.10
C LEU A 185 -8.63 -1.54 5.43
N LYS A 186 -8.90 -2.76 4.98
CA LYS A 186 -10.21 -3.18 4.46
C LYS A 186 -11.26 -3.23 5.58
N ARG A 187 -11.72 -2.05 5.99
CA ARG A 187 -12.74 -1.91 7.05
C ARG A 187 -14.17 -2.09 6.55
N PHE A 188 -14.38 -1.93 5.25
CA PHE A 188 -15.67 -2.16 4.61
C PHE A 188 -15.64 -3.53 3.95
N SER A 189 -16.40 -4.46 4.50
CA SER A 189 -16.68 -5.77 3.89
C SER A 189 -17.90 -5.66 2.97
N ASN A 190 -18.41 -6.78 2.47
CA ASN A 190 -19.63 -6.84 1.65
C ASN A 190 -20.89 -6.31 2.38
N SER A 191 -20.78 -5.93 3.64
CA SER A 191 -21.82 -5.25 4.41
C SER A 191 -21.62 -3.74 4.35
N VAL A 192 -22.71 -2.99 4.42
CA VAL A 192 -22.70 -1.51 4.48
C VAL A 192 -21.99 -0.98 5.74
N ASN A 193 -21.74 -1.85 6.72
CA ASN A 193 -21.21 -1.49 8.02
C ASN A 193 -19.67 -1.47 8.00
N LYS A 194 -19.10 -0.36 8.48
CA LYS A 194 -17.67 -0.22 8.71
C LYS A 194 -17.26 -1.01 9.95
N ASN A 195 -16.26 -1.88 9.83
CA ASN A 195 -15.62 -2.51 10.97
C ASN A 195 -14.83 -1.45 11.77
N GLN A 196 -15.15 -1.29 13.05
CA GLN A 196 -14.56 -0.27 13.94
C GLN A 196 -13.56 -0.87 14.93
N ALA A 197 -13.09 -2.11 14.72
CA ALA A 197 -12.10 -2.71 15.59
C ALA A 197 -10.84 -1.84 15.67
N LEU A 198 -10.28 -1.78 16.88
CA LEU A 198 -8.99 -1.12 17.09
C LEU A 198 -7.89 -1.96 16.46
N VAL A 199 -7.06 -1.33 15.64
CA VAL A 199 -5.84 -1.93 15.11
C VAL A 199 -4.66 -1.22 15.77
N HIS A 200 -3.84 -1.99 16.48
CA HIS A 200 -2.58 -1.50 17.05
C HIS A 200 -1.49 -1.56 15.99
N PHE A 201 -0.77 -0.48 15.82
CA PHE A 201 0.32 -0.36 14.85
C PHE A 201 1.52 0.35 15.46
N PRO A 202 2.76 0.02 15.05
CA PRO A 202 3.95 0.69 15.55
C PRO A 202 4.05 2.10 14.98
N LEU A 203 4.40 3.06 15.83
CA LEU A 203 4.72 4.43 15.41
C LEU A 203 6.16 4.50 14.87
N GLU A 204 7.02 3.62 15.32
CA GLU A 204 8.42 3.51 14.93
C GLU A 204 8.81 2.05 14.78
N ASN A 205 9.82 1.78 13.95
CA ASN A 205 10.42 0.46 13.78
C ASN A 205 9.43 -0.63 13.30
N LEU A 206 8.58 -0.32 12.32
CA LEU A 206 7.84 -1.37 11.60
C LEU A 206 8.84 -2.21 10.80
N ASP A 207 9.18 -3.39 11.32
CA ASP A 207 10.07 -4.34 10.65
C ASP A 207 9.28 -5.21 9.66
N MET A 208 9.63 -5.06 8.38
CA MET A 208 9.03 -5.84 7.30
C MET A 208 9.89 -7.03 6.86
N SER A 209 11.05 -7.25 7.49
CA SER A 209 11.98 -8.33 7.12
C SER A 209 11.37 -9.74 7.13
N PRO A 210 10.39 -10.08 8.01
CA PRO A 210 9.76 -11.40 8.00
C PRO A 210 8.94 -11.70 6.74
N TYR A 211 8.48 -10.66 6.04
CA TYR A 211 7.57 -10.75 4.91
C TYR A 211 8.26 -10.63 3.54
N VAL A 212 9.56 -10.24 3.54
CA VAL A 212 10.32 -9.98 2.32
C VAL A 212 11.24 -11.14 1.99
N VAL A 213 11.19 -11.60 0.74
CA VAL A 213 12.03 -12.68 0.21
C VAL A 213 13.16 -12.19 -0.69
N GLY A 214 13.21 -10.87 -0.97
CA GLY A 214 14.28 -10.25 -1.76
C GLY A 214 15.61 -10.16 -0.99
N TYR A 215 16.68 -9.77 -1.70
CA TYR A 215 18.04 -9.70 -1.15
C TYR A 215 18.18 -8.73 0.04
N ASP A 216 17.49 -7.59 -0.03
CA ASP A 216 17.64 -6.49 0.93
C ASP A 216 16.63 -6.54 2.08
N LYS A 217 16.10 -7.73 2.41
CA LYS A 217 14.99 -7.90 3.35
C LYS A 217 15.19 -7.18 4.69
N PHE A 218 16.41 -7.07 5.19
CA PHE A 218 16.72 -6.42 6.46
C PHE A 218 16.79 -4.88 6.38
N SER A 219 16.71 -4.31 5.17
CA SER A 219 16.69 -2.87 4.98
C SER A 219 15.29 -2.25 5.12
N TYR A 220 14.24 -3.07 5.23
CA TYR A 220 12.86 -2.62 5.24
C TYR A 220 12.35 -2.41 6.66
N ASN A 221 12.83 -1.34 7.28
CA ASN A 221 12.37 -0.86 8.58
C ASN A 221 11.78 0.54 8.40
N TYR A 222 10.63 0.81 9.00
CA TYR A 222 9.84 1.99 8.73
C TYR A 222 9.41 2.72 9.99
N ASP A 223 9.32 4.06 9.89
CA ASP A 223 8.70 4.91 10.89
C ASP A 223 7.42 5.54 10.30
N LEU A 224 6.38 5.59 11.11
CA LEU A 224 5.12 6.21 10.73
C LEU A 224 5.28 7.72 10.61
N CYS A 225 4.82 8.28 9.48
CA CYS A 225 4.86 9.72 9.25
C CYS A 225 3.47 10.32 8.99
N GLY A 226 2.45 9.50 8.74
CA GLY A 226 1.09 10.00 8.53
C GLY A 226 0.03 8.93 8.75
N ILE A 227 -1.13 9.37 9.24
CA ILE A 227 -2.33 8.54 9.42
C ILE A 227 -3.50 9.32 8.84
N CYS A 228 -4.25 8.72 7.93
CA CYS A 228 -5.57 9.23 7.59
C CYS A 228 -6.62 8.47 8.38
N ASN A 229 -7.45 9.22 9.08
CA ASN A 229 -8.58 8.71 9.84
C ASN A 229 -9.86 8.90 9.04
N HIS A 230 -10.78 7.95 9.13
CA HIS A 230 -12.11 8.05 8.55
C HIS A 230 -13.18 7.81 9.61
N SER A 231 -14.14 8.70 9.69
CA SER A 231 -15.37 8.60 10.51
C SER A 231 -16.58 8.58 9.60
N GLY A 232 -17.54 7.70 9.84
CA GLY A 232 -18.74 7.57 9.01
C GLY A 232 -18.87 6.20 8.36
N GLY A 233 -19.66 6.11 7.30
CA GLY A 233 -19.99 4.88 6.58
C GLY A 233 -19.68 4.95 5.08
N VAL A 234 -20.21 3.98 4.32
CA VAL A 234 -20.02 3.90 2.86
C VAL A 234 -20.66 5.07 2.11
N PHE A 235 -21.77 5.60 2.62
CA PHE A 235 -22.53 6.67 1.93
C PHE A 235 -22.07 8.08 2.30
N GLY A 236 -21.08 8.21 3.18
CA GLY A 236 -20.55 9.50 3.57
C GLY A 236 -19.76 9.42 4.87
N GLY A 237 -18.82 10.33 5.02
CA GLY A 237 -17.96 10.35 6.17
C GLY A 237 -17.09 11.60 6.21
N HIS A 238 -16.18 11.60 7.15
CA HIS A 238 -15.25 12.70 7.36
C HIS A 238 -13.84 12.15 7.52
N TYR A 239 -12.90 12.70 6.77
CA TYR A 239 -11.49 12.39 6.86
C TYR A 239 -10.75 13.44 7.68
N THR A 240 -9.87 12.98 8.54
CA THR A 240 -8.87 13.81 9.21
C THR A 240 -7.50 13.17 9.09
N ALA A 241 -6.43 13.93 9.31
CA ALA A 241 -5.09 13.38 9.25
C ALA A 241 -4.29 13.67 10.51
N TYR A 242 -3.46 12.72 10.92
CA TYR A 242 -2.36 12.94 11.83
C TYR A 242 -1.06 12.91 11.02
N VAL A 243 -0.23 13.92 11.13
CA VAL A 243 1.01 14.06 10.36
C VAL A 243 2.16 14.38 11.30
N LYS A 244 3.27 13.65 11.15
CA LYS A 244 4.53 13.97 11.83
C LYS A 244 5.30 14.96 10.97
N ASN A 245 5.38 16.20 11.40
CA ASN A 245 6.07 17.26 10.67
C ASN A 245 7.61 17.12 10.78
N ALA A 246 8.33 17.92 10.01
CA ALA A 246 9.80 17.92 9.99
C ALA A 246 10.45 18.25 11.34
N ASN A 247 9.74 18.95 12.22
CA ASN A 247 10.17 19.21 13.60
C ASN A 247 10.03 17.99 14.55
N GLY A 248 9.57 16.85 14.02
CA GLY A 248 9.35 15.62 14.80
C GLY A 248 8.05 15.59 15.61
N GLN A 249 7.26 16.66 15.59
CA GLN A 249 6.00 16.76 16.33
C GLN A 249 4.81 16.28 15.48
N TRP A 250 3.81 15.71 16.15
CA TRP A 250 2.57 15.29 15.53
C TRP A 250 1.52 16.40 15.55
N TYR A 251 0.79 16.53 14.44
CA TYR A 251 -0.29 17.49 14.26
C TYR A 251 -1.55 16.79 13.75
N HIS A 252 -2.71 17.25 14.26
CA HIS A 252 -4.03 16.84 13.80
C HIS A 252 -4.54 17.87 12.80
N PHE A 253 -4.82 17.43 11.60
CA PHE A 253 -5.44 18.24 10.54
C PHE A 253 -6.90 17.83 10.40
N ASN A 254 -7.79 18.79 10.61
CA ASN A 254 -9.22 18.63 10.49
C ASN A 254 -9.81 19.86 9.80
N ASP A 255 -9.98 19.76 8.48
CA ASP A 255 -10.34 20.87 7.59
C ASP A 255 -9.41 22.09 7.78
N SER A 256 -9.94 23.20 8.32
CA SER A 256 -9.18 24.42 8.61
C SER A 256 -8.49 24.43 9.98
N SER A 257 -8.76 23.44 10.83
CA SER A 257 -8.14 23.34 12.16
C SER A 257 -6.87 22.50 12.08
N VAL A 258 -5.80 23.00 12.73
CA VAL A 258 -4.53 22.30 12.90
C VAL A 258 -4.10 22.41 14.34
N ASP A 259 -4.07 21.27 15.04
CA ASP A 259 -3.75 21.22 16.45
C ASP A 259 -2.54 20.31 16.69
N GLN A 260 -1.62 20.73 17.56
CA GLN A 260 -0.49 19.88 17.95
C GLN A 260 -0.96 18.74 18.86
N ILE A 261 -0.46 17.53 18.62
CA ILE A 261 -0.74 16.35 19.43
C ILE A 261 0.44 16.12 20.37
N HIS A 262 0.22 16.34 21.67
CA HIS A 262 1.24 16.12 22.69
C HIS A 262 1.25 14.68 23.22
N ASP A 263 0.10 14.00 23.16
CA ASP A 263 -0.07 12.62 23.62
C ASP A 263 -0.21 11.69 22.43
N THR A 264 0.88 10.97 22.11
CA THR A 264 0.93 10.05 20.96
C THR A 264 0.03 8.82 21.12
N SER A 265 -0.45 8.50 22.33
CA SER A 265 -1.42 7.41 22.52
C SER A 265 -2.73 7.66 21.75
N LYS A 266 -3.08 8.91 21.50
CA LYS A 266 -4.26 9.32 20.73
C LYS A 266 -4.18 9.03 19.23
N LEU A 267 -2.99 8.72 18.72
CA LEU A 267 -2.79 8.37 17.31
C LEU A 267 -3.42 7.01 16.97
N ILE A 268 -3.50 6.11 17.95
CA ILE A 268 -4.07 4.77 17.75
C ILE A 268 -5.56 4.82 18.09
N SER A 269 -6.40 4.71 17.07
CA SER A 269 -7.86 4.79 17.23
C SER A 269 -8.59 3.89 16.25
N PRO A 270 -9.88 3.55 16.52
CA PRO A 270 -10.73 2.83 15.56
C PRO A 270 -10.97 3.56 14.24
N LYS A 271 -10.65 4.84 14.18
CA LYS A 271 -10.80 5.68 12.98
C LYS A 271 -9.66 5.50 11.99
N SER A 272 -8.49 4.97 12.41
CA SER A 272 -7.32 4.81 11.56
C SER A 272 -7.66 3.95 10.33
N TYR A 273 -7.44 4.51 9.14
CA TYR A 273 -7.87 3.92 7.86
C TYR A 273 -6.70 3.71 6.90
N CYS A 274 -5.80 4.69 6.78
CA CYS A 274 -4.64 4.62 5.90
C CYS A 274 -3.40 5.13 6.62
N PHE A 275 -2.28 4.43 6.44
CA PHE A 275 -1.00 4.71 7.08
C PHE A 275 0.06 5.03 6.03
N PHE A 276 0.88 6.03 6.33
CA PHE A 276 2.05 6.40 5.54
C PHE A 276 3.30 6.13 6.38
N TYR A 277 4.05 5.11 5.99
CA TYR A 277 5.30 4.73 6.63
C TYR A 277 6.47 5.15 5.76
N ARG A 278 7.50 5.76 6.35
CA ARG A 278 8.73 6.15 5.67
C ARG A 278 9.85 5.20 6.06
N LYS A 279 10.55 4.67 5.05
CA LYS A 279 11.72 3.82 5.24
C LYS A 279 12.80 4.56 6.03
N LYS A 280 13.38 3.90 7.02
CA LYS A 280 14.53 4.40 7.76
C LYS A 280 15.77 4.39 6.87
N LYS A 281 16.58 5.42 6.99
CA LYS A 281 17.88 5.52 6.32
C LYS A 281 18.96 4.81 7.12
#